data_b962e8b78dc661ea28d9dc600fc4c61a
#
_entry.id   b962e8b78dc661ea28d9dc600fc4c61a
#
_cell.length_a   1.000
_cell.length_b   1.000
_cell.length_c   1.000
_cell.angle_alpha   90.00
_cell.angle_beta   90.00
_cell.angle_gamma   90.00
#
_symmetry.space_group_name_H-M   'P 1'
#
loop_
_entity.id
_entity.type
_entity.pdbx_description
1 polymer ?
#
loop_
_entity_poly.entity_id
_entity_poly.type
_entity_poly.pdbx_seq_one_letter_code
_entity_poly.pdbx_strand_id
1 'polypeptide(L)'
;MSYNDFCQFTLDYHTERGFCLEDSKFDTLFFDKNILVKEDNLVYFRFSCFNYYYLAKFAIKNSDFKKSIINTTKIAINAEILFYYTGLKRDDANMLTDVKNQLNEYVQQNFVDVDIFDQDPIKTNLGLTDGFVEAVKEKAETINQTEKDEITDRGDKSSEYNPKNNIVNVNGQSFDKLLSILGFSIKNCEEVSANLKKESMRVYLKGCRILWNDFRNQMLNFAKEVNSLILQDSENVDEQLKKAFDIFEDILKITVPIAISQVILENTATEKMKTIYEEILNECDYNTPEKMLLTFLLLDLHHKNSEKYVNDFIGNTNNKNYLMVCLFKLLYNYLYGTMSNNKKLLNPIAECYIKATNSKKSDKGKIIESVKKQEFYDKFLLNDSKTSKT
;
A
#
# COMPACT_ATOMS: atom_id res chain seq x y z
N MET A 1 -32.96 -9.20 4.89
CA MET A 1 -34.22 -9.28 5.70
C MET A 1 -35.27 -9.98 4.86
N SER A 2 -36.37 -10.50 5.49
CA SER A 2 -37.47 -11.03 4.70
C SER A 2 -38.21 -9.90 3.96
N TYR A 3 -38.88 -10.23 2.85
CA TYR A 3 -39.67 -9.22 2.12
C TYR A 3 -40.80 -8.66 2.96
N ASN A 4 -41.41 -9.49 3.81
CA ASN A 4 -42.45 -9.03 4.72
C ASN A 4 -41.93 -8.05 5.77
N ASP A 5 -40.73 -8.30 6.34
CA ASP A 5 -40.11 -7.35 7.26
C ASP A 5 -39.76 -6.04 6.58
N PHE A 6 -39.34 -6.10 5.28
CA PHE A 6 -39.07 -4.91 4.49
C PHE A 6 -40.33 -4.09 4.26
N CYS A 7 -41.44 -4.71 3.90
CA CYS A 7 -42.74 -4.03 3.71
C CYS A 7 -43.23 -3.42 5.04
N GLN A 8 -43.09 -4.13 6.15
CA GLN A 8 -43.46 -3.60 7.47
C GLN A 8 -42.59 -2.40 7.86
N PHE A 9 -41.27 -2.51 7.65
CA PHE A 9 -40.33 -1.41 7.89
C PHE A 9 -40.70 -0.17 7.07
N THR A 10 -41.04 -0.33 5.80
CA THR A 10 -41.41 0.81 4.94
C THR A 10 -42.69 1.46 5.40
N LEU A 11 -43.68 0.67 5.81
CA LEU A 11 -44.94 1.15 6.36
C LEU A 11 -44.73 1.95 7.67
N ASP A 12 -43.96 1.39 8.59
CA ASP A 12 -43.63 2.03 9.87
C ASP A 12 -42.87 3.35 9.64
N TYR A 13 -41.90 3.34 8.72
CA TYR A 13 -41.12 4.52 8.36
C TYR A 13 -41.99 5.66 7.81
N HIS A 14 -42.96 5.36 6.95
CA HIS A 14 -43.90 6.32 6.41
C HIS A 14 -44.85 6.86 7.47
N THR A 15 -45.40 5.96 8.27
CA THR A 15 -46.32 6.30 9.36
C THR A 15 -45.69 7.25 10.38
N GLU A 16 -44.48 6.93 10.85
CA GLU A 16 -43.75 7.76 11.82
C GLU A 16 -43.47 9.18 11.30
N ARG A 17 -43.30 9.34 9.99
CA ARG A 17 -42.92 10.63 9.38
C ARG A 17 -44.08 11.36 8.73
N GLY A 18 -45.28 10.78 8.76
CA GLY A 18 -46.44 11.35 8.12
C GLY A 18 -46.30 11.48 6.60
N PHE A 19 -45.54 10.58 5.96
CA PHE A 19 -45.40 10.57 4.52
C PHE A 19 -46.60 9.90 3.86
N CYS A 20 -47.23 10.61 2.92
CA CYS A 20 -48.30 10.07 2.07
C CYS A 20 -47.68 9.56 0.74
N LEU A 21 -46.75 8.64 0.81
CA LEU A 21 -46.26 7.98 -0.38
C LEU A 21 -47.17 6.77 -0.68
N GLU A 22 -47.63 6.69 -1.93
CA GLU A 22 -48.27 5.45 -2.40
C GLU A 22 -47.22 4.32 -2.23
N ASP A 23 -47.55 3.29 -1.44
CA ASP A 23 -46.63 2.21 -1.06
C ASP A 23 -45.94 1.57 -2.26
N SER A 24 -46.64 1.47 -3.40
CA SER A 24 -46.14 0.90 -4.64
C SER A 24 -44.95 1.68 -5.26
N LYS A 25 -44.86 3.00 -5.03
CA LYS A 25 -43.78 3.81 -5.64
C LYS A 25 -42.47 3.78 -4.85
N PHE A 26 -42.53 3.55 -3.55
CA PHE A 26 -41.34 3.50 -2.74
C PHE A 26 -40.62 2.14 -2.92
N ASP A 27 -41.38 1.06 -2.91
CA ASP A 27 -40.84 -0.28 -3.16
C ASP A 27 -40.25 -0.41 -4.55
N THR A 28 -40.97 0.08 -5.58
CA THR A 28 -40.50 0.03 -6.97
C THR A 28 -39.24 0.85 -7.17
N LEU A 29 -39.08 2.01 -6.51
CA LEU A 29 -37.93 2.89 -6.69
C LEU A 29 -36.60 2.17 -6.41
N PHE A 30 -36.50 1.43 -5.30
CA PHE A 30 -35.25 0.78 -4.93
C PHE A 30 -34.97 -0.46 -5.80
N PHE A 31 -36.00 -1.20 -6.18
CA PHE A 31 -35.86 -2.37 -7.06
C PHE A 31 -35.62 -1.95 -8.52
N ASP A 32 -36.36 -0.96 -9.04
CA ASP A 32 -36.21 -0.44 -10.41
C ASP A 32 -34.83 0.21 -10.63
N LYS A 33 -34.28 0.85 -9.58
CA LYS A 33 -32.93 1.42 -9.62
C LYS A 33 -31.84 0.39 -9.33
N ASN A 34 -32.21 -0.88 -9.16
CA ASN A 34 -31.27 -1.96 -8.85
C ASN A 34 -30.41 -1.69 -7.59
N ILE A 35 -30.94 -0.97 -6.61
CA ILE A 35 -30.30 -0.75 -5.30
C ILE A 35 -30.56 -1.95 -4.41
N LEU A 36 -31.82 -2.44 -4.41
CA LEU A 36 -32.24 -3.65 -3.72
C LEU A 36 -32.59 -4.75 -4.72
N VAL A 37 -32.39 -5.98 -4.30
CA VAL A 37 -32.76 -7.21 -5.05
C VAL A 37 -33.64 -8.06 -4.15
N LYS A 38 -34.63 -8.71 -4.75
CA LYS A 38 -35.48 -9.71 -4.08
C LYS A 38 -35.21 -11.07 -4.69
N GLU A 39 -34.75 -12.00 -3.88
CA GLU A 39 -34.58 -13.43 -4.22
C GLU A 39 -35.12 -14.28 -3.09
N ASP A 40 -35.87 -15.33 -3.40
CA ASP A 40 -36.42 -16.33 -2.45
C ASP A 40 -37.04 -15.70 -1.18
N ASN A 41 -37.82 -14.64 -1.36
CA ASN A 41 -38.44 -13.89 -0.27
C ASN A 41 -37.46 -13.12 0.63
N LEU A 42 -36.18 -12.97 0.25
CA LEU A 42 -35.20 -12.13 0.91
C LEU A 42 -34.97 -10.85 0.12
N VAL A 43 -34.76 -9.75 0.85
CA VAL A 43 -34.37 -8.45 0.31
C VAL A 43 -32.97 -8.12 0.81
N TYR A 44 -32.09 -7.78 -0.12
CA TYR A 44 -30.73 -7.37 0.18
C TYR A 44 -30.25 -6.30 -0.82
N PHE A 45 -29.17 -5.62 -0.46
CA PHE A 45 -28.54 -4.67 -1.39
C PHE A 45 -27.90 -5.43 -2.54
N ARG A 46 -28.10 -4.97 -3.77
CA ARG A 46 -27.49 -5.57 -4.96
C ARG A 46 -25.95 -5.52 -4.89
N PHE A 47 -25.40 -4.43 -4.38
CA PHE A 47 -23.97 -4.24 -4.20
C PHE A 47 -23.68 -3.98 -2.73
N SER A 48 -22.65 -4.61 -2.18
CA SER A 48 -22.22 -4.47 -0.78
C SER A 48 -21.87 -3.02 -0.42
N CYS A 49 -21.37 -2.24 -1.38
CA CYS A 49 -21.06 -0.82 -1.20
C CYS A 49 -22.25 0.01 -0.72
N PHE A 50 -23.48 -0.30 -1.14
CA PHE A 50 -24.67 0.38 -0.62
C PHE A 50 -24.90 0.07 0.86
N ASN A 51 -24.70 -1.19 1.26
CA ASN A 51 -24.83 -1.59 2.66
C ASN A 51 -23.82 -0.82 3.52
N TYR A 52 -22.55 -0.81 3.15
CA TYR A 52 -21.50 -0.09 3.88
C TYR A 52 -21.75 1.42 3.95
N TYR A 53 -22.18 2.02 2.84
CA TYR A 53 -22.52 3.42 2.79
C TYR A 53 -23.67 3.80 3.75
N TYR A 54 -24.76 3.02 3.77
CA TYR A 54 -25.88 3.29 4.66
C TYR A 54 -25.56 3.01 6.13
N LEU A 55 -24.77 1.98 6.42
CA LEU A 55 -24.26 1.73 7.77
C LEU A 55 -23.35 2.87 8.24
N ALA A 56 -22.50 3.41 7.37
CA ALA A 56 -21.68 4.58 7.68
C ALA A 56 -22.55 5.82 7.97
N LYS A 57 -23.60 6.05 7.18
CA LYS A 57 -24.59 7.11 7.46
C LYS A 57 -25.32 6.91 8.78
N PHE A 58 -25.63 5.69 9.13
CA PHE A 58 -26.25 5.36 10.42
C PHE A 58 -25.29 5.64 11.59
N ALA A 59 -24.01 5.27 11.43
CA ALA A 59 -22.97 5.54 12.43
C ALA A 59 -22.77 7.03 12.71
N ILE A 60 -22.97 7.92 11.72
CA ILE A 60 -22.91 9.38 11.94
C ILE A 60 -23.97 9.87 12.92
N LYS A 61 -25.15 9.24 12.90
CA LYS A 61 -26.29 9.64 13.74
C LYS A 61 -26.41 8.84 15.03
N ASN A 62 -25.70 7.71 15.12
CA ASN A 62 -25.80 6.78 16.26
C ASN A 62 -24.42 6.56 16.89
N SER A 63 -24.18 7.22 18.02
CA SER A 63 -22.90 7.17 18.73
C SER A 63 -22.55 5.77 19.26
N ASP A 64 -23.55 4.98 19.65
CA ASP A 64 -23.32 3.65 20.21
C ASP A 64 -22.96 2.65 19.11
N PHE A 65 -23.66 2.75 17.97
CA PHE A 65 -23.26 1.98 16.78
C PHE A 65 -21.85 2.40 16.32
N LYS A 66 -21.55 3.71 16.25
CA LYS A 66 -20.20 4.19 15.93
C LYS A 66 -19.14 3.57 16.86
N LYS A 67 -19.34 3.59 18.16
CA LYS A 67 -18.41 2.96 19.11
C LYS A 67 -18.27 1.45 18.86
N SER A 68 -19.35 0.76 18.51
CA SER A 68 -19.32 -0.68 18.26
C SER A 68 -18.51 -1.07 17.03
N ILE A 69 -18.48 -0.24 15.98
CA ILE A 69 -17.70 -0.49 14.76
C ILE A 69 -16.21 -0.13 14.88
N ILE A 70 -15.86 0.80 15.79
CA ILE A 70 -14.47 1.21 16.06
C ILE A 70 -13.81 0.27 17.09
N ASN A 71 -14.56 -0.62 17.74
CA ASN A 71 -14.02 -1.53 18.75
C ASN A 71 -12.92 -2.42 18.14
N THR A 72 -11.78 -2.49 18.82
CA THR A 72 -10.56 -3.23 18.42
C THR A 72 -10.81 -4.64 17.92
N THR A 73 -11.71 -5.38 18.56
CA THR A 73 -12.02 -6.77 18.19
C THR A 73 -12.84 -6.90 16.90
N LYS A 74 -13.50 -5.82 16.47
CA LYS A 74 -14.40 -5.81 15.31
C LYS A 74 -13.96 -4.87 14.19
N ILE A 75 -12.89 -4.12 14.39
CA ILE A 75 -12.47 -3.06 13.46
C ILE A 75 -12.16 -3.61 12.07
N ALA A 76 -11.53 -4.78 12.00
CA ALA A 76 -11.20 -5.41 10.72
C ALA A 76 -12.46 -5.82 9.94
N ILE A 77 -13.50 -6.30 10.63
CA ILE A 77 -14.78 -6.68 10.01
C ILE A 77 -15.55 -5.46 9.52
N ASN A 78 -15.40 -4.34 10.22
CA ASN A 78 -16.11 -3.09 9.93
C ASN A 78 -15.28 -2.12 9.08
N ALA A 79 -14.14 -2.53 8.54
CA ALA A 79 -13.22 -1.66 7.81
C ALA A 79 -13.92 -0.89 6.68
N GLU A 80 -14.73 -1.59 5.89
CA GLU A 80 -15.43 -0.98 4.74
C GLU A 80 -16.43 0.10 5.21
N ILE A 81 -17.14 -0.13 6.33
CA ILE A 81 -18.04 0.87 6.91
C ILE A 81 -17.24 2.10 7.34
N LEU A 82 -16.08 1.89 7.95
CA LEU A 82 -15.21 2.97 8.42
C LEU A 82 -14.59 3.76 7.26
N PHE A 83 -14.26 3.12 6.14
CA PHE A 83 -13.81 3.83 4.93
C PHE A 83 -14.88 4.81 4.41
N TYR A 84 -16.13 4.36 4.31
CA TYR A 84 -17.24 5.26 3.94
C TYR A 84 -17.49 6.32 5.02
N TYR A 85 -17.42 5.95 6.30
CA TYR A 85 -17.64 6.87 7.41
C TYR A 85 -16.67 8.06 7.36
N THR A 86 -15.39 7.82 7.20
CA THR A 86 -14.36 8.87 7.14
C THR A 86 -14.56 9.83 5.97
N GLY A 87 -15.01 9.32 4.84
CA GLY A 87 -15.36 10.14 3.67
C GLY A 87 -16.60 11.02 3.88
N LEU A 88 -17.57 10.55 4.68
CA LEU A 88 -18.82 11.27 4.97
C LEU A 88 -18.69 12.25 6.15
N LYS A 89 -17.88 11.92 7.17
CA LYS A 89 -17.70 12.69 8.41
C LYS A 89 -16.25 13.17 8.51
N ARG A 90 -15.95 14.31 7.88
CA ARG A 90 -14.58 14.82 7.67
C ARG A 90 -13.98 15.55 8.88
N ASP A 91 -14.81 15.88 9.89
CA ASP A 91 -14.47 16.67 11.09
C ASP A 91 -14.36 15.80 12.36
N ASP A 92 -14.41 14.46 12.26
CA ASP A 92 -14.43 13.59 13.44
C ASP A 92 -13.03 13.34 14.00
N ALA A 93 -12.55 14.30 14.79
CA ALA A 93 -11.27 14.19 15.49
C ALA A 93 -11.23 13.03 16.50
N ASN A 94 -12.38 12.70 17.13
CA ASN A 94 -12.45 11.62 18.10
C ASN A 94 -12.22 10.25 17.41
N MET A 95 -12.87 10.02 16.27
CA MET A 95 -12.66 8.79 15.50
C MET A 95 -11.20 8.64 15.06
N LEU A 96 -10.59 9.70 14.52
CA LEU A 96 -9.19 9.68 14.14
C LEU A 96 -8.27 9.41 15.34
N THR A 97 -8.57 9.99 16.50
CA THR A 97 -7.83 9.77 17.74
C THR A 97 -7.95 8.33 18.23
N ASP A 98 -9.16 7.76 18.21
CA ASP A 98 -9.41 6.39 18.65
C ASP A 98 -8.66 5.38 17.78
N VAL A 99 -8.75 5.52 16.46
CA VAL A 99 -8.02 4.65 15.51
C VAL A 99 -6.50 4.82 15.66
N LYS A 100 -6.02 6.06 15.77
CA LYS A 100 -4.60 6.34 16.02
C LYS A 100 -4.10 5.66 17.31
N ASN A 101 -4.86 5.77 18.39
CA ASN A 101 -4.45 5.19 19.68
C ASN A 101 -4.40 3.67 19.62
N GLN A 102 -5.38 3.01 19.00
CA GLN A 102 -5.38 1.56 18.82
C GLN A 102 -4.15 1.09 18.01
N LEU A 103 -3.84 1.78 16.90
CA LEU A 103 -2.64 1.44 16.14
C LEU A 103 -1.36 1.72 16.94
N ASN A 104 -1.33 2.82 17.69
CA ASN A 104 -0.16 3.17 18.50
C ASN A 104 0.10 2.16 19.63
N GLU A 105 -0.94 1.61 20.26
CA GLU A 105 -0.80 0.53 21.23
C GLU A 105 -0.16 -0.71 20.59
N TYR A 106 -0.62 -1.10 19.40
CA TYR A 106 -0.01 -2.19 18.64
C TYR A 106 1.45 -1.90 18.27
N VAL A 107 1.72 -0.69 17.79
CA VAL A 107 3.07 -0.23 17.44
C VAL A 107 4.00 -0.28 18.67
N GLN A 108 3.57 0.21 19.82
CA GLN A 108 4.39 0.17 21.05
C GLN A 108 4.77 -1.25 21.48
N GLN A 109 3.91 -2.23 21.23
CA GLN A 109 4.16 -3.62 21.61
C GLN A 109 5.04 -4.37 20.60
N ASN A 110 4.98 -3.99 19.33
CA ASN A 110 5.59 -4.77 18.23
C ASN A 110 6.69 -4.01 17.46
N PHE A 111 6.86 -2.72 17.72
CA PHE A 111 7.87 -1.93 17.02
C PHE A 111 9.26 -2.27 17.55
N VAL A 112 10.09 -2.80 16.68
CA VAL A 112 11.51 -3.01 16.93
C VAL A 112 12.29 -1.96 16.13
N ASP A 113 13.06 -1.14 16.83
CA ASP A 113 13.90 -0.11 16.21
C ASP A 113 15.19 -0.71 15.65
N VAL A 114 15.04 -1.71 14.79
CA VAL A 114 16.16 -2.27 14.02
C VAL A 114 16.16 -1.60 12.67
N ASP A 115 17.30 -1.07 12.24
CA ASP A 115 17.43 -0.61 10.86
C ASP A 115 17.32 -1.83 9.94
N ILE A 116 16.27 -1.84 9.15
CA ILE A 116 15.96 -2.93 8.22
C ILE A 116 17.11 -3.12 7.21
N PHE A 117 17.92 -2.10 7.02
CA PHE A 117 19.06 -2.07 6.10
C PHE A 117 20.44 -2.08 6.76
N ASP A 118 20.53 -2.32 8.07
CA ASP A 118 21.84 -2.58 8.74
C ASP A 118 22.44 -3.95 8.35
N GLN A 119 21.78 -4.64 7.42
CA GLN A 119 22.22 -5.93 6.89
C GLN A 119 23.10 -5.73 5.65
N ASP A 120 23.66 -6.85 5.17
CA ASP A 120 24.56 -6.89 4.02
C ASP A 120 24.08 -6.03 2.86
N PRO A 121 24.98 -5.27 2.21
CA PRO A 121 24.65 -4.44 1.07
C PRO A 121 23.96 -5.24 -0.02
N ILE A 122 22.90 -4.69 -0.60
CA ILE A 122 22.26 -5.24 -1.81
C ILE A 122 23.35 -5.35 -2.89
N LYS A 123 23.52 -6.53 -3.45
CA LYS A 123 24.48 -6.75 -4.54
C LYS A 123 24.05 -5.91 -5.73
N THR A 124 24.96 -5.11 -6.26
CA THR A 124 24.68 -4.23 -7.41
C THR A 124 24.45 -5.02 -8.69
N ASN A 125 24.97 -6.24 -8.73
CA ASN A 125 24.76 -7.19 -9.81
C ASN A 125 23.76 -8.24 -9.36
N LEU A 126 22.50 -8.05 -9.72
CA LEU A 126 21.43 -8.97 -9.31
C LEU A 126 21.47 -10.31 -10.05
N GLY A 127 22.38 -10.48 -11.03
CA GLY A 127 22.50 -11.75 -11.79
C GLY A 127 21.18 -12.21 -12.41
N LEU A 128 20.26 -11.27 -12.67
CA LEU A 128 18.97 -11.55 -13.29
C LEU A 128 19.27 -12.04 -14.72
N THR A 129 18.88 -13.28 -15.01
CA THR A 129 18.98 -13.82 -16.35
C THR A 129 18.03 -13.09 -17.28
N ASP A 130 18.42 -12.95 -18.57
CA ASP A 130 17.58 -12.33 -19.61
C ASP A 130 16.15 -12.90 -19.60
N GLY A 131 15.99 -14.19 -19.32
CA GLY A 131 14.70 -14.84 -19.21
C GLY A 131 13.79 -14.35 -18.07
N PHE A 132 14.35 -13.88 -16.96
CA PHE A 132 13.54 -13.30 -15.87
C PHE A 132 13.03 -11.90 -16.25
N VAL A 133 13.87 -11.09 -16.89
CA VAL A 133 13.49 -9.75 -17.36
C VAL A 133 12.44 -9.85 -18.47
N GLU A 134 12.59 -10.79 -19.39
CA GLU A 134 11.61 -11.06 -20.43
C GLU A 134 10.30 -11.58 -19.84
N ALA A 135 10.31 -12.52 -18.89
CA ALA A 135 9.10 -13.01 -18.23
C ALA A 135 8.35 -11.93 -17.46
N VAL A 136 9.06 -10.98 -16.83
CA VAL A 136 8.44 -9.82 -16.15
C VAL A 136 7.86 -8.84 -17.17
N LYS A 137 8.56 -8.58 -18.29
CA LYS A 137 8.06 -7.74 -19.39
C LYS A 137 6.82 -8.36 -20.03
N GLU A 138 6.88 -9.63 -20.37
CA GLU A 138 5.78 -10.38 -21.00
C GLU A 138 4.54 -10.42 -20.08
N LYS A 139 4.71 -10.62 -18.77
CA LYS A 139 3.61 -10.50 -17.81
C LYS A 139 3.08 -9.08 -17.67
N ALA A 140 3.93 -8.08 -17.64
CA ALA A 140 3.50 -6.68 -17.56
C ALA A 140 2.73 -6.23 -18.82
N GLU A 141 3.10 -6.75 -19.99
CA GLU A 141 2.43 -6.45 -21.25
C GLU A 141 1.14 -7.27 -21.44
N THR A 142 1.05 -8.47 -20.86
CA THR A 142 -0.12 -9.35 -20.94
C THR A 142 -1.22 -9.06 -19.89
N ILE A 143 -0.94 -8.28 -18.87
CA ILE A 143 -1.99 -7.76 -17.97
C ILE A 143 -2.80 -6.71 -18.74
N ASN A 144 -3.72 -7.20 -19.57
CA ASN A 144 -4.61 -6.30 -20.30
C ASN A 144 -5.71 -5.76 -19.38
N GLN A 145 -6.47 -4.76 -19.87
CA GLN A 145 -7.52 -4.07 -19.11
C GLN A 145 -8.58 -5.04 -18.57
N THR A 146 -8.86 -6.12 -19.29
CA THR A 146 -9.84 -7.16 -18.91
C THR A 146 -9.43 -7.90 -17.64
N GLU A 147 -8.14 -8.22 -17.46
CA GLU A 147 -7.66 -8.84 -16.22
C GLU A 147 -7.68 -7.88 -15.03
N LYS A 148 -7.44 -6.58 -15.27
CA LYS A 148 -7.57 -5.55 -14.23
C LYS A 148 -9.04 -5.43 -13.78
N ASP A 149 -9.97 -5.44 -14.74
CA ASP A 149 -11.40 -5.39 -14.47
C ASP A 149 -11.87 -6.67 -13.76
N GLU A 150 -11.35 -7.85 -14.14
CA GLU A 150 -11.64 -9.14 -13.48
C GLU A 150 -11.06 -9.23 -12.05
N ILE A 151 -9.88 -8.65 -11.79
CA ILE A 151 -9.30 -8.58 -10.45
C ILE A 151 -10.18 -7.68 -9.56
N THR A 152 -10.68 -6.57 -10.10
CA THR A 152 -11.61 -5.68 -9.41
C THR A 152 -12.94 -6.39 -9.13
N ASP A 153 -13.50 -7.10 -10.11
CA ASP A 153 -14.74 -7.88 -9.97
C ASP A 153 -14.58 -9.10 -9.03
N ARG A 154 -13.40 -9.74 -8.98
CA ARG A 154 -13.12 -10.83 -8.01
C ARG A 154 -13.00 -10.31 -6.58
N GLY A 155 -12.50 -9.10 -6.39
CA GLY A 155 -12.53 -8.41 -5.10
C GLY A 155 -13.96 -8.28 -4.57
N ASP A 156 -14.92 -8.00 -5.44
CA ASP A 156 -16.34 -7.92 -5.09
C ASP A 156 -17.00 -9.31 -4.84
N LYS A 157 -16.55 -10.37 -5.54
CA LYS A 157 -17.08 -11.74 -5.37
C LYS A 157 -16.50 -12.50 -4.19
N SER A 158 -15.32 -12.12 -3.71
CA SER A 158 -14.71 -12.75 -2.51
C SER A 158 -15.38 -12.37 -1.20
N SER A 159 -16.37 -11.49 -1.23
CA SER A 159 -17.16 -11.08 -0.07
C SER A 159 -18.43 -11.92 0.14
N GLU A 160 -18.48 -13.18 -0.29
CA GLU A 160 -19.48 -14.11 0.27
C GLU A 160 -19.21 -14.25 1.77
N TYR A 161 -19.92 -13.43 2.53
CA TYR A 161 -19.93 -13.46 3.99
C TYR A 161 -20.38 -14.85 4.46
N ASN A 162 -19.43 -15.70 4.77
CA ASN A 162 -19.67 -16.97 5.44
C ASN A 162 -19.39 -16.81 6.94
N PRO A 163 -20.43 -16.59 7.77
CA PRO A 163 -20.25 -16.30 9.19
C PRO A 163 -19.68 -17.48 10.01
N LYS A 164 -19.53 -18.66 9.42
CA LYS A 164 -19.06 -19.86 10.11
C LYS A 164 -17.55 -20.10 10.06
N ASN A 165 -16.81 -19.43 9.18
CA ASN A 165 -15.36 -19.65 9.01
C ASN A 165 -14.48 -18.56 9.59
N ASN A 166 -15.04 -17.56 10.26
CA ASN A 166 -14.27 -16.47 10.86
C ASN A 166 -13.84 -16.76 12.32
N ILE A 167 -13.12 -17.85 12.54
CA ILE A 167 -12.09 -17.84 13.58
C ILE A 167 -10.88 -17.18 12.93
N VAL A 168 -10.97 -15.88 12.78
CA VAL A 168 -9.87 -15.02 12.34
C VAL A 168 -8.79 -15.13 13.42
N ASN A 169 -7.62 -15.60 13.01
CA ASN A 169 -6.40 -15.40 13.78
C ASN A 169 -6.23 -13.88 13.96
N VAL A 170 -6.61 -13.37 15.12
CA VAL A 170 -6.90 -11.95 15.42
C VAL A 170 -5.67 -11.04 15.22
N ASN A 171 -4.45 -11.61 15.08
CA ASN A 171 -3.23 -10.83 15.23
C ASN A 171 -2.63 -10.23 13.94
N GLY A 172 -2.86 -10.82 12.77
CA GLY A 172 -2.29 -10.31 11.50
C GLY A 172 -3.29 -9.51 10.67
N GLN A 173 -4.44 -10.09 10.33
CA GLN A 173 -5.45 -9.44 9.47
C GLN A 173 -6.08 -8.19 10.09
N SER A 174 -6.10 -8.09 11.43
CA SER A 174 -6.59 -6.90 12.13
C SER A 174 -5.64 -5.71 12.01
N PHE A 175 -4.32 -5.96 12.00
CA PHE A 175 -3.31 -4.90 11.93
C PHE A 175 -3.31 -4.21 10.56
N ASP A 176 -3.31 -4.97 9.47
CA ASP A 176 -3.32 -4.42 8.11
C ASP A 176 -4.57 -3.57 7.86
N LYS A 177 -5.73 -4.05 8.32
CA LYS A 177 -6.98 -3.29 8.22
C LYS A 177 -6.96 -2.05 9.10
N LEU A 178 -6.45 -2.13 10.33
CA LEU A 178 -6.32 -0.99 11.23
C LEU A 178 -5.37 0.08 10.65
N LEU A 179 -4.26 -0.36 10.07
CA LEU A 179 -3.32 0.51 9.37
C LEU A 179 -4.00 1.22 8.18
N SER A 180 -4.72 0.48 7.34
CA SER A 180 -5.45 1.04 6.21
C SER A 180 -6.53 2.04 6.66
N ILE A 181 -7.31 1.71 7.71
CA ILE A 181 -8.33 2.61 8.27
C ILE A 181 -7.69 3.91 8.77
N LEU A 182 -6.54 3.84 9.47
CA LEU A 182 -5.85 5.06 9.90
C LEU A 182 -5.40 5.89 8.70
N GLY A 183 -4.81 5.27 7.67
CA GLY A 183 -4.38 5.96 6.45
C GLY A 183 -5.54 6.69 5.75
N PHE A 184 -6.66 6.00 5.51
CA PHE A 184 -7.86 6.61 4.93
C PHE A 184 -8.47 7.69 5.83
N SER A 185 -8.42 7.50 7.16
CA SER A 185 -8.90 8.52 8.11
C SER A 185 -8.07 9.80 8.04
N ILE A 186 -6.73 9.67 7.97
CA ILE A 186 -5.81 10.80 7.78
C ILE A 186 -6.13 11.57 6.50
N LYS A 187 -6.35 10.82 5.40
CA LYS A 187 -6.64 11.38 4.07
C LYS A 187 -8.00 12.12 4.04
N ASN A 188 -9.03 11.53 4.64
CA ASN A 188 -10.42 11.96 4.49
C ASN A 188 -10.87 12.96 5.57
N CYS A 189 -10.28 12.93 6.77
CA CYS A 189 -10.61 13.87 7.86
C CYS A 189 -10.02 15.26 7.60
N GLU A 190 -10.48 15.93 6.54
CA GLU A 190 -9.91 17.18 6.05
C GLU A 190 -10.00 18.34 7.06
N GLU A 191 -11.06 18.37 7.87
CA GLU A 191 -11.38 19.46 8.81
C GLU A 191 -10.75 19.26 10.20
N VAL A 192 -10.07 18.16 10.43
CA VAL A 192 -9.34 17.89 11.68
C VAL A 192 -8.02 18.69 11.72
N SER A 193 -7.57 19.04 12.94
CA SER A 193 -6.37 19.84 13.13
C SER A 193 -5.11 19.24 12.50
N ALA A 194 -4.21 20.09 11.99
CA ALA A 194 -2.95 19.68 11.39
C ALA A 194 -2.07 18.87 12.36
N ASN A 195 -2.06 19.23 13.65
CA ASN A 195 -1.27 18.51 14.66
C ASN A 195 -1.73 17.07 14.83
N LEU A 196 -3.05 16.82 14.91
CA LEU A 196 -3.56 15.46 15.04
C LEU A 196 -3.28 14.62 13.78
N LYS A 197 -3.40 15.20 12.58
CA LYS A 197 -3.02 14.55 11.33
C LYS A 197 -1.53 14.20 11.30
N LYS A 198 -0.66 15.12 11.75
CA LYS A 198 0.78 14.93 11.81
C LYS A 198 1.17 13.81 12.77
N GLU A 199 0.59 13.79 13.97
CA GLU A 199 0.76 12.70 14.94
C GLU A 199 0.28 11.37 14.38
N SER A 200 -0.91 11.35 13.76
CA SER A 200 -1.50 10.16 13.16
C SER A 200 -0.61 9.62 12.03
N MET A 201 -0.06 10.49 11.19
CA MET A 201 0.86 10.10 10.11
C MET A 201 2.17 9.50 10.64
N ARG A 202 2.71 10.03 11.75
CA ARG A 202 3.91 9.42 12.38
C ARG A 202 3.62 8.01 12.90
N VAL A 203 2.46 7.80 13.54
CA VAL A 203 2.04 6.46 14.00
C VAL A 203 1.82 5.53 12.79
N TYR A 204 1.20 6.03 11.73
CA TYR A 204 0.98 5.31 10.49
C TYR A 204 2.30 4.83 9.85
N LEU A 205 3.31 5.71 9.74
CA LEU A 205 4.62 5.36 9.18
C LEU A 205 5.34 4.29 10.01
N LYS A 206 5.24 4.35 11.35
CA LYS A 206 5.77 3.28 12.22
C LYS A 206 5.05 1.96 11.98
N GLY A 207 3.73 2.00 11.79
CA GLY A 207 2.95 0.82 11.39
C GLY A 207 3.40 0.26 10.04
N CYS A 208 3.65 1.11 9.05
CA CYS A 208 4.20 0.70 7.76
C CYS A 208 5.57 0.02 7.89
N ARG A 209 6.40 0.45 8.85
CA ARG A 209 7.69 -0.18 9.13
C ARG A 209 7.53 -1.59 9.73
N ILE A 210 6.54 -1.79 10.60
CA ILE A 210 6.20 -3.15 11.09
C ILE A 210 5.72 -4.01 9.92
N LEU A 211 4.78 -3.52 9.10
CA LEU A 211 4.29 -4.24 7.93
C LEU A 211 5.43 -4.63 6.97
N TRP A 212 6.39 -3.74 6.74
CA TRP A 212 7.58 -4.03 5.95
C TRP A 212 8.39 -5.19 6.52
N ASN A 213 8.69 -5.15 7.83
CA ASN A 213 9.45 -6.21 8.50
C ASN A 213 8.73 -7.56 8.45
N ASP A 214 7.44 -7.55 8.75
CA ASP A 214 6.62 -8.77 8.78
C ASP A 214 6.52 -9.40 7.40
N PHE A 215 6.23 -8.60 6.38
CA PHE A 215 6.13 -9.08 5.00
C PHE A 215 7.48 -9.67 4.52
N ARG A 216 8.58 -8.95 4.75
CA ARG A 216 9.92 -9.43 4.40
C ARG A 216 10.23 -10.76 5.11
N ASN A 217 9.97 -10.85 6.40
CA ASN A 217 10.26 -12.06 7.19
C ASN A 217 9.41 -13.24 6.74
N GLN A 218 8.12 -13.03 6.44
CA GLN A 218 7.24 -14.06 5.90
C GLN A 218 7.75 -14.59 4.55
N MET A 219 8.13 -13.69 3.64
CA MET A 219 8.66 -14.07 2.33
C MET A 219 10.00 -14.83 2.43
N LEU A 220 10.90 -14.40 3.33
CA LEU A 220 12.15 -15.11 3.57
C LEU A 220 11.93 -16.49 4.20
N ASN A 221 10.99 -16.63 5.13
CA ASN A 221 10.66 -17.92 5.73
C ASN A 221 10.05 -18.86 4.69
N PHE A 222 9.11 -18.37 3.88
CA PHE A 222 8.55 -19.14 2.78
C PHE A 222 9.64 -19.64 1.80
N ALA A 223 10.56 -18.75 1.41
CA ALA A 223 11.66 -19.13 0.55
C ALA A 223 12.59 -20.18 1.18
N LYS A 224 12.85 -20.10 2.50
CA LYS A 224 13.62 -21.13 3.21
C LYS A 224 12.89 -22.47 3.26
N GLU A 225 11.59 -22.48 3.49
CA GLU A 225 10.77 -23.69 3.46
C GLU A 225 10.81 -24.36 2.09
N VAL A 226 10.60 -23.59 1.01
CA VAL A 226 10.70 -24.08 -0.37
C VAL A 226 12.10 -24.66 -0.64
N ASN A 227 13.14 -23.95 -0.22
CA ASN A 227 14.52 -24.44 -0.38
C ASN A 227 14.75 -25.76 0.40
N SER A 228 14.24 -25.89 1.62
CA SER A 228 14.37 -27.11 2.40
C SER A 228 13.66 -28.32 1.78
N LEU A 229 12.51 -28.13 1.15
CA LEU A 229 11.78 -29.18 0.42
C LEU A 229 12.57 -29.66 -0.81
N ILE A 230 13.17 -28.74 -1.56
CA ILE A 230 13.97 -29.06 -2.74
C ILE A 230 15.25 -29.82 -2.33
N LEU A 231 15.87 -29.44 -1.21
CA LEU A 231 17.09 -30.07 -0.70
C LEU A 231 16.88 -31.50 -0.15
N GLN A 232 15.68 -31.85 0.26
CA GLN A 232 15.37 -33.21 0.73
C GLN A 232 15.35 -34.22 -0.43
N ASP A 233 15.12 -33.76 -1.68
CA ASP A 233 15.04 -34.63 -2.86
C ASP A 233 16.35 -34.74 -3.67
N SER A 234 17.41 -34.01 -3.30
CA SER A 234 18.67 -34.04 -4.05
C SER A 234 19.90 -34.11 -3.17
N GLU A 235 20.78 -35.13 -3.37
CA GLU A 235 22.05 -35.27 -2.69
C GLU A 235 23.11 -34.22 -3.10
N ASN A 236 22.87 -33.44 -4.16
CA ASN A 236 23.73 -32.35 -4.63
C ASN A 236 22.98 -31.04 -4.61
N VAL A 237 23.22 -30.23 -3.57
CA VAL A 237 22.78 -28.83 -3.53
C VAL A 237 23.47 -28.06 -4.65
N ASP A 238 22.73 -27.76 -5.68
CA ASP A 238 23.24 -27.00 -6.80
C ASP A 238 23.62 -25.59 -6.32
N GLU A 239 24.86 -25.19 -6.55
CA GLU A 239 25.39 -23.84 -6.28
C GLU A 239 24.51 -22.76 -6.94
N GLN A 240 23.82 -23.12 -8.02
CA GLN A 240 22.85 -22.26 -8.71
C GLN A 240 21.63 -21.97 -7.84
N LEU A 241 21.14 -22.92 -7.05
CA LEU A 241 20.00 -22.73 -6.16
C LEU A 241 20.32 -21.76 -5.03
N LYS A 242 21.53 -21.87 -4.45
CA LYS A 242 22.01 -20.93 -3.43
C LYS A 242 22.13 -19.51 -3.98
N LYS A 243 22.67 -19.37 -5.21
CA LYS A 243 22.71 -18.07 -5.90
C LYS A 243 21.32 -17.50 -6.16
N ALA A 244 20.37 -18.34 -6.58
CA ALA A 244 18.99 -17.93 -6.81
C ALA A 244 18.34 -17.41 -5.51
N PHE A 245 18.62 -18.04 -4.36
CA PHE A 245 18.13 -17.61 -3.07
C PHE A 245 18.73 -16.25 -2.64
N ASP A 246 20.04 -16.06 -2.80
CA ASP A 246 20.71 -14.78 -2.52
C ASP A 246 20.12 -13.63 -3.38
N ILE A 247 19.85 -13.93 -4.67
CA ILE A 247 19.22 -12.97 -5.59
C ILE A 247 17.80 -12.64 -5.14
N PHE A 248 17.05 -13.64 -4.70
CA PHE A 248 15.68 -13.45 -4.20
C PHE A 248 15.65 -12.56 -2.97
N GLU A 249 16.58 -12.74 -2.03
CA GLU A 249 16.69 -11.88 -0.86
C GLU A 249 16.98 -10.42 -1.24
N ASP A 250 17.90 -10.19 -2.17
CA ASP A 250 18.22 -8.84 -2.67
C ASP A 250 17.05 -8.20 -3.41
N ILE A 251 16.29 -8.99 -4.18
CA ILE A 251 15.04 -8.52 -4.81
C ILE A 251 14.02 -8.08 -3.75
N LEU A 252 13.83 -8.86 -2.68
CA LEU A 252 12.92 -8.51 -1.59
C LEU A 252 13.34 -7.21 -0.89
N LYS A 253 14.65 -7.00 -0.67
CA LYS A 253 15.15 -5.75 -0.09
C LYS A 253 14.78 -4.52 -0.92
N ILE A 254 14.57 -4.67 -2.23
CA ILE A 254 14.19 -3.59 -3.14
C ILE A 254 12.68 -3.49 -3.29
N THR A 255 12.01 -4.60 -3.55
CA THR A 255 10.59 -4.60 -3.94
C THR A 255 9.65 -4.34 -2.79
N VAL A 256 9.96 -4.85 -1.58
CA VAL A 256 9.10 -4.65 -0.41
C VAL A 256 8.96 -3.18 -0.05
N PRO A 257 10.02 -2.36 0.11
CA PRO A 257 9.86 -0.93 0.39
C PRO A 257 9.13 -0.17 -0.71
N ILE A 258 9.29 -0.56 -1.97
CA ILE A 258 8.54 0.05 -3.08
C ILE A 258 7.05 -0.29 -2.96
N ALA A 259 6.71 -1.55 -2.63
CA ALA A 259 5.33 -1.95 -2.37
C ALA A 259 4.72 -1.20 -1.17
N ILE A 260 5.46 -1.07 -0.07
CA ILE A 260 5.02 -0.27 1.09
C ILE A 260 4.81 1.20 0.70
N SER A 261 5.68 1.78 -0.15
CA SER A 261 5.48 3.15 -0.63
C SER A 261 4.18 3.29 -1.44
N GLN A 262 3.78 2.26 -2.17
CA GLN A 262 2.51 2.22 -2.89
C GLN A 262 1.32 2.16 -1.93
N VAL A 263 1.38 1.34 -0.88
CA VAL A 263 0.35 1.28 0.17
C VAL A 263 0.18 2.65 0.85
N ILE A 264 1.28 3.35 1.14
CA ILE A 264 1.22 4.70 1.71
C ILE A 264 0.55 5.67 0.72
N LEU A 265 0.91 5.61 -0.55
CA LEU A 265 0.32 6.43 -1.60
C LEU A 265 -1.20 6.22 -1.68
N GLU A 266 -1.65 4.99 -1.75
CA GLU A 266 -3.08 4.65 -1.86
C GLU A 266 -3.88 5.10 -0.63
N ASN A 267 -3.37 4.81 0.55
CA ASN A 267 -4.08 5.05 1.80
C ASN A 267 -4.07 6.52 2.24
N THR A 268 -2.97 7.24 2.03
CA THR A 268 -2.80 8.57 2.64
C THR A 268 -2.68 9.70 1.64
N ALA A 269 -2.39 9.44 0.34
CA ALA A 269 -2.05 10.49 -0.59
C ALA A 269 -3.21 11.47 -0.85
N THR A 270 -2.96 12.73 -0.59
CA THR A 270 -3.82 13.86 -0.95
C THR A 270 -3.02 15.14 -1.08
N GLU A 271 -3.35 15.95 -2.07
CA GLU A 271 -2.75 17.27 -2.30
C GLU A 271 -2.84 18.19 -1.05
N LYS A 272 -3.93 18.03 -0.29
CA LYS A 272 -4.23 18.87 0.90
C LYS A 272 -3.27 18.65 2.06
N MET A 273 -2.56 17.52 2.08
CA MET A 273 -1.63 17.19 3.15
C MET A 273 -0.16 17.38 2.81
N LYS A 274 0.18 17.90 1.63
CA LYS A 274 1.57 18.07 1.20
C LYS A 274 2.45 18.80 2.22
N THR A 275 1.93 19.86 2.83
CA THR A 275 2.65 20.60 3.88
C THR A 275 2.97 19.73 5.10
N ILE A 276 2.02 18.87 5.51
CA ILE A 276 2.22 17.95 6.64
C ILE A 276 3.29 16.91 6.31
N TYR A 277 3.28 16.38 5.08
CA TYR A 277 4.33 15.44 4.63
C TYR A 277 5.72 16.10 4.60
N GLU A 278 5.81 17.36 4.11
CA GLU A 278 7.04 18.13 4.11
C GLU A 278 7.56 18.39 5.53
N GLU A 279 6.69 18.76 6.47
CA GLU A 279 7.07 18.99 7.85
C GLU A 279 7.62 17.72 8.49
N ILE A 280 6.93 16.57 8.35
CA ILE A 280 7.42 15.30 8.89
C ILE A 280 8.71 14.89 8.20
N LEU A 281 8.80 15.04 6.87
CA LEU A 281 10.01 14.74 6.12
C LEU A 281 11.22 15.50 6.67
N ASN A 282 11.06 16.81 6.97
CA ASN A 282 12.15 17.64 7.47
C ASN A 282 12.59 17.27 8.91
N GLU A 283 11.74 16.60 9.67
CA GLU A 283 12.05 16.10 11.01
C GLU A 283 12.76 14.73 11.00
N CYS A 284 12.64 13.96 9.92
CA CYS A 284 13.23 12.63 9.82
C CYS A 284 14.72 12.69 9.47
N ASP A 285 15.51 11.79 10.08
CA ASP A 285 16.91 11.58 9.69
C ASP A 285 17.04 10.94 8.31
N TYR A 286 18.11 11.25 7.57
CA TYR A 286 18.31 10.79 6.19
C TYR A 286 18.49 9.28 6.05
N ASN A 287 18.92 8.59 7.11
CA ASN A 287 19.10 7.13 7.09
C ASN A 287 17.94 6.42 7.80
N THR A 288 16.71 6.86 7.60
CA THR A 288 15.52 6.23 8.15
C THR A 288 14.53 5.80 7.05
N PRO A 289 13.78 4.71 7.25
CA PRO A 289 12.72 4.28 6.35
C PRO A 289 11.68 5.38 6.11
N GLU A 290 11.30 6.09 7.17
CA GLU A 290 10.30 7.16 7.14
C GLU A 290 10.71 8.30 6.19
N LYS A 291 11.98 8.71 6.22
CA LYS A 291 12.54 9.72 5.32
C LYS A 291 12.42 9.28 3.85
N MET A 292 12.82 8.05 3.56
CA MET A 292 12.75 7.48 2.22
C MET A 292 11.30 7.37 1.73
N LEU A 293 10.41 6.80 2.55
CA LEU A 293 9.01 6.59 2.19
C LEU A 293 8.27 7.91 1.95
N LEU A 294 8.52 8.94 2.76
CA LEU A 294 7.95 10.28 2.55
C LEU A 294 8.53 10.97 1.32
N THR A 295 9.83 10.77 1.02
CA THR A 295 10.42 11.26 -0.22
C THR A 295 9.72 10.65 -1.44
N PHE A 296 9.43 9.35 -1.41
CA PHE A 296 8.68 8.66 -2.48
C PHE A 296 7.24 9.15 -2.59
N LEU A 297 6.56 9.33 -1.46
CA LEU A 297 5.19 9.87 -1.45
C LEU A 297 5.13 11.27 -2.10
N LEU A 298 6.03 12.17 -1.75
CA LEU A 298 6.09 13.51 -2.33
C LEU A 298 6.50 13.49 -3.82
N LEU A 299 7.33 12.53 -4.22
CA LEU A 299 7.66 12.30 -5.63
C LEU A 299 6.43 11.86 -6.42
N ASP A 300 5.71 10.86 -5.93
CA ASP A 300 4.52 10.29 -6.60
C ASP A 300 3.35 11.28 -6.63
N LEU A 301 3.24 12.17 -5.65
CA LEU A 301 2.29 13.29 -5.63
C LEU A 301 2.69 14.47 -6.55
N HIS A 302 3.78 14.34 -7.30
CA HIS A 302 4.31 15.42 -8.16
C HIS A 302 4.45 16.76 -7.42
N HIS A 303 4.88 16.71 -6.15
CA HIS A 303 5.07 17.92 -5.38
C HIS A 303 6.11 18.84 -6.05
N LYS A 304 5.88 20.15 -6.04
CA LYS A 304 6.74 21.14 -6.71
C LYS A 304 8.23 21.09 -6.30
N ASN A 305 8.50 20.63 -5.07
CA ASN A 305 9.83 20.46 -4.50
C ASN A 305 10.33 19.01 -4.53
N SER A 306 9.62 18.07 -5.15
CA SER A 306 9.96 16.65 -5.10
C SER A 306 11.37 16.35 -5.60
N GLU A 307 11.80 17.01 -6.67
CA GLU A 307 13.16 16.89 -7.19
C GLU A 307 14.21 17.32 -6.15
N LYS A 308 13.96 18.40 -5.43
CA LYS A 308 14.83 18.86 -4.34
C LYS A 308 14.91 17.81 -3.23
N TYR A 309 13.79 17.29 -2.77
CA TYR A 309 13.77 16.28 -1.70
C TYR A 309 14.46 14.98 -2.09
N VAL A 310 14.30 14.56 -3.34
CA VAL A 310 15.03 13.38 -3.87
C VAL A 310 16.53 13.66 -3.89
N ASN A 311 16.98 14.81 -4.39
CA ASN A 311 18.39 15.17 -4.44
C ASN A 311 18.98 15.32 -3.03
N ASP A 312 18.25 15.94 -2.10
CA ASP A 312 18.66 16.06 -0.70
C ASP A 312 18.78 14.68 -0.04
N PHE A 313 17.84 13.77 -0.30
CA PHE A 313 17.92 12.40 0.18
C PHE A 313 19.16 11.68 -0.37
N ILE A 314 19.35 11.68 -1.69
CA ILE A 314 20.51 11.07 -2.33
C ILE A 314 21.81 11.69 -1.81
N GLY A 315 21.86 13.02 -1.63
CA GLY A 315 23.03 13.75 -1.16
C GLY A 315 23.47 13.36 0.26
N ASN A 316 22.53 13.16 1.17
CA ASN A 316 22.78 13.06 2.60
C ASN A 316 22.66 11.64 3.17
N THR A 317 21.96 10.72 2.53
CA THR A 317 21.94 9.31 2.98
C THR A 317 23.28 8.63 2.68
N ASN A 318 23.79 7.88 3.66
CA ASN A 318 25.03 7.10 3.53
C ASN A 318 24.76 5.60 3.38
N ASN A 319 23.54 5.15 3.62
CA ASN A 319 23.16 3.77 3.50
C ASN A 319 22.95 3.38 2.02
N LYS A 320 23.76 2.45 1.53
CA LYS A 320 23.73 2.02 0.13
C LYS A 320 22.43 1.30 -0.24
N ASN A 321 21.82 0.60 0.71
CA ASN A 321 20.55 -0.11 0.48
C ASN A 321 19.43 0.89 0.23
N TYR A 322 19.34 1.99 0.98
CA TYR A 322 18.39 3.07 0.70
C TYR A 322 18.63 3.70 -0.68
N LEU A 323 19.89 3.89 -1.06
CA LEU A 323 20.21 4.41 -2.39
C LEU A 323 19.79 3.44 -3.49
N MET A 324 19.97 2.11 -3.31
CA MET A 324 19.53 1.12 -4.29
C MET A 324 18.01 1.11 -4.44
N VAL A 325 17.26 1.11 -3.32
CA VAL A 325 15.79 1.21 -3.37
C VAL A 325 15.34 2.50 -4.06
N CYS A 326 15.98 3.63 -3.73
CA CYS A 326 15.70 4.92 -4.36
C CYS A 326 15.97 4.87 -5.88
N LEU A 327 17.09 4.28 -6.30
CA LEU A 327 17.42 4.08 -7.71
C LEU A 327 16.34 3.33 -8.45
N PHE A 328 15.89 2.18 -7.90
CA PHE A 328 14.84 1.37 -8.54
C PHE A 328 13.50 2.09 -8.58
N LYS A 329 13.13 2.83 -7.53
CA LYS A 329 11.93 3.66 -7.53
C LYS A 329 11.96 4.76 -8.59
N LEU A 330 13.10 5.43 -8.74
CA LEU A 330 13.29 6.46 -9.76
C LEU A 330 13.26 5.89 -11.18
N LEU A 331 13.91 4.74 -11.40
CA LEU A 331 13.87 4.02 -12.68
C LEU A 331 12.44 3.59 -13.01
N TYR A 332 11.72 3.00 -12.06
CA TYR A 332 10.32 2.63 -12.26
C TYR A 332 9.47 3.85 -12.66
N ASN A 333 9.60 4.96 -11.93
CA ASN A 333 8.84 6.18 -12.24
C ASN A 333 9.21 6.78 -13.60
N TYR A 334 10.48 6.67 -14.01
CA TYR A 334 10.94 7.14 -15.33
C TYR A 334 10.46 6.24 -16.47
N LEU A 335 10.48 4.93 -16.30
CA LEU A 335 10.19 3.97 -17.38
C LEU A 335 8.68 3.66 -17.48
N TYR A 336 8.01 3.47 -16.36
CA TYR A 336 6.66 2.90 -16.31
C TYR A 336 5.65 3.73 -15.50
N GLY A 337 6.12 4.61 -14.62
CA GLY A 337 5.27 5.35 -13.69
C GLY A 337 4.66 6.61 -14.28
N THR A 338 4.00 7.37 -13.43
CA THR A 338 3.33 8.64 -13.74
C THR A 338 4.30 9.74 -14.24
N MET A 339 5.61 9.57 -14.01
CA MET A 339 6.68 10.47 -14.46
C MET A 339 7.44 9.89 -15.67
N SER A 340 6.79 9.03 -16.46
CA SER A 340 7.43 8.39 -17.63
C SER A 340 8.08 9.42 -18.54
N ASN A 341 9.33 9.14 -18.93
CA ASN A 341 10.19 9.99 -19.76
C ASN A 341 10.45 11.40 -19.21
N ASN A 342 10.22 11.67 -17.92
CA ASN A 342 10.52 12.95 -17.32
C ASN A 342 12.04 13.14 -17.19
N LYS A 343 12.60 14.01 -18.04
CA LYS A 343 14.03 14.28 -18.10
C LYS A 343 14.65 14.78 -16.77
N LYS A 344 13.84 15.31 -15.86
CA LYS A 344 14.28 15.75 -14.53
C LYS A 344 14.75 14.60 -13.66
N LEU A 345 14.25 13.36 -13.88
CA LEU A 345 14.69 12.19 -13.12
C LEU A 345 16.05 11.64 -13.57
N LEU A 346 16.54 11.98 -14.75
CA LEU A 346 17.78 11.43 -15.29
C LEU A 346 19.02 11.75 -14.44
N ASN A 347 19.12 12.98 -13.94
CA ASN A 347 20.21 13.37 -13.06
C ASN A 347 20.14 12.66 -11.69
N PRO A 348 19.02 12.69 -10.95
CA PRO A 348 18.85 11.92 -9.72
C PRO A 348 19.16 10.41 -9.90
N ILE A 349 18.69 9.77 -10.97
CA ILE A 349 18.98 8.35 -11.27
C ILE A 349 20.50 8.13 -11.37
N ALA A 350 21.20 8.95 -12.17
CA ALA A 350 22.64 8.80 -12.36
C ALA A 350 23.44 9.07 -11.06
N GLU A 351 23.07 10.06 -10.28
CA GLU A 351 23.71 10.37 -9.00
C GLU A 351 23.49 9.29 -7.96
N CYS A 352 22.25 8.76 -7.90
CA CYS A 352 21.88 7.67 -7.02
C CYS A 352 22.71 6.42 -7.35
N TYR A 353 22.81 6.04 -8.63
CA TYR A 353 23.62 4.90 -9.07
C TYR A 353 25.10 5.09 -8.70
N ILE A 354 25.69 6.25 -9.05
CA ILE A 354 27.09 6.53 -8.76
C ILE A 354 27.40 6.41 -7.27
N LYS A 355 26.52 6.94 -6.42
CA LYS A 355 26.71 6.90 -4.96
C LYS A 355 26.49 5.49 -4.39
N ALA A 356 25.49 4.76 -4.85
CA ALA A 356 25.20 3.38 -4.42
C ALA A 356 26.36 2.42 -4.77
N THR A 357 26.93 2.57 -5.97
CA THR A 357 27.95 1.64 -6.50
C THR A 357 29.37 2.10 -6.34
N ASN A 358 29.61 3.32 -5.82
CA ASN A 358 30.91 4.00 -5.81
C ASN A 358 31.54 4.17 -7.21
N SER A 359 30.69 4.26 -8.24
CA SER A 359 31.15 4.50 -9.61
C SER A 359 31.76 5.89 -9.81
N LYS A 360 32.54 6.06 -10.88
CA LYS A 360 33.19 7.34 -11.16
C LYS A 360 32.16 8.38 -11.62
N LYS A 361 32.31 9.62 -11.15
CA LYS A 361 31.45 10.75 -11.60
C LYS A 361 31.54 11.01 -13.11
N SER A 362 32.67 10.64 -13.76
CA SER A 362 32.86 10.73 -15.20
C SER A 362 31.90 9.85 -15.99
N ASP A 363 31.29 8.81 -15.35
CA ASP A 363 30.39 7.89 -16.03
C ASP A 363 28.94 8.40 -16.08
N LYS A 364 28.63 9.53 -15.42
CA LYS A 364 27.29 10.13 -15.35
C LYS A 364 26.63 10.26 -16.72
N GLY A 365 27.35 10.75 -17.73
CA GLY A 365 26.83 10.89 -19.09
C GLY A 365 26.45 9.54 -19.73
N LYS A 366 27.27 8.50 -19.54
CA LYS A 366 27.00 7.16 -20.06
C LYS A 366 25.77 6.53 -19.39
N ILE A 367 25.62 6.74 -18.08
CA ILE A 367 24.47 6.26 -17.31
C ILE A 367 23.18 6.91 -17.84
N ILE A 368 23.17 8.24 -17.99
CA ILE A 368 22.02 8.97 -18.51
C ILE A 368 21.63 8.50 -19.92
N GLU A 369 22.60 8.32 -20.81
CA GLU A 369 22.35 7.84 -22.17
C GLU A 369 21.77 6.41 -22.16
N SER A 370 22.28 5.54 -21.30
CA SER A 370 21.79 4.17 -21.14
C SER A 370 20.35 4.13 -20.62
N VAL A 371 20.00 5.00 -19.63
CA VAL A 371 18.63 5.13 -19.14
C VAL A 371 17.67 5.59 -20.25
N LYS A 372 18.05 6.60 -21.03
CA LYS A 372 17.26 7.09 -22.16
C LYS A 372 16.99 6.04 -23.22
N LYS A 373 17.97 5.17 -23.48
CA LYS A 373 17.87 4.08 -24.47
C LYS A 373 17.21 2.83 -23.91
N GLN A 374 16.77 2.85 -22.64
CA GLN A 374 16.23 1.69 -21.91
C GLN A 374 17.21 0.49 -21.82
N GLU A 375 18.51 0.73 -22.00
CA GLU A 375 19.59 -0.26 -21.93
C GLU A 375 20.26 -0.29 -20.53
N PHE A 376 19.73 0.44 -19.57
CA PHE A 376 20.37 0.61 -18.26
C PHE A 376 20.46 -0.70 -17.48
N TYR A 377 19.38 -1.49 -17.49
CA TYR A 377 19.36 -2.79 -16.82
C TYR A 377 20.42 -3.72 -17.40
N ASP A 378 20.48 -3.83 -18.72
CA ASP A 378 21.39 -4.72 -19.40
C ASP A 378 22.86 -4.32 -19.19
N LYS A 379 23.14 -3.01 -19.20
CA LYS A 379 24.53 -2.49 -19.14
C LYS A 379 25.09 -2.38 -17.73
N PHE A 380 24.27 -2.08 -16.74
CA PHE A 380 24.71 -1.70 -15.42
C PHE A 380 24.25 -2.60 -14.29
N LEU A 381 23.16 -3.37 -14.47
CA LEU A 381 22.59 -4.24 -13.44
C LEU A 381 22.67 -5.73 -13.78
N LEU A 382 22.73 -6.09 -15.07
CA LEU A 382 22.76 -7.49 -15.53
C LEU A 382 24.14 -7.97 -15.96
N ASN A 383 25.04 -7.07 -16.36
CA ASN A 383 26.37 -7.47 -16.83
C ASN A 383 27.27 -7.92 -15.69
N ASP A 384 27.40 -9.22 -15.53
CA ASP A 384 28.47 -9.84 -14.77
C ASP A 384 29.81 -9.78 -15.53
N SER A 385 30.80 -9.21 -14.85
CA SER A 385 32.19 -9.66 -15.00
C SER A 385 32.82 -9.72 -16.43
N LYS A 386 32.98 -8.59 -17.06
CA LYS A 386 34.14 -8.43 -17.93
C LYS A 386 35.27 -7.59 -17.32
N THR A 387 35.23 -7.28 -16.03
CA THR A 387 36.25 -6.42 -15.39
C THR A 387 37.11 -7.10 -14.34
N SER A 388 37.20 -8.43 -14.34
CA SER A 388 38.20 -9.14 -13.53
C SER A 388 39.24 -9.87 -14.39
N LYS A 389 39.61 -9.30 -15.55
CA LYS A 389 40.81 -9.68 -16.31
C LYS A 389 41.46 -8.41 -16.85
N THR A 390 42.24 -7.76 -16.03
CA THR A 390 43.56 -7.14 -16.32
C THR A 390 44.20 -6.75 -14.99
#